data_02874fcb130de0472fd5a1b991e15232
#
_entry.id   02874fcb130de0472fd5a1b991e15232
#
_cell.length_a   1.000
_cell.length_b   1.000
_cell.length_c   1.000
_cell.angle_alpha   90.00
_cell.angle_beta   90.00
_cell.angle_gamma   90.00
#
_symmetry.space_group_name_H-M   'P 1'
#
loop_
_entity.id
_entity.type
_entity.pdbx_description
1 polymer ?
#
loop_
_entity_poly.entity_id
_entity_poly.type
_entity_poly.pdbx_seq_one_letter_code
_entity_poly.pdbx_strand_id
1 'polypeptide(L)'
;TFPRILGVAFNPVSVYVLRDSAGADRVYIYEVRNTFGDMHSYAGIADGTDTVLEATKIFHVSPFFPMAGEYRLRISADAHSDRVQVLMRYTVDGVANLTATLRGTRESLTNLSVVRSLLATRQWPLRPLVSIHVEAARLWLKKVPFYSRPEPPQPWSRARNVSRQSTTVGVK
;
A
#
# COMPACT_ATOMS: atom_id res chain seq x y z
N THR A 1 8.72 -3.26 -3.11
CA THR A 1 9.62 -2.12 -2.82
C THR A 1 10.43 -1.79 -4.04
N PHE A 2 10.61 -0.51 -4.33
CA PHE A 2 11.55 -0.10 -5.36
C PHE A 2 12.99 -0.27 -4.84
N PRO A 3 13.92 -0.76 -5.66
CA PRO A 3 15.30 -0.86 -5.25
C PRO A 3 15.88 0.54 -4.98
N ARG A 4 16.83 0.61 -4.06
CA ARG A 4 17.58 1.84 -3.82
C ARG A 4 18.56 2.06 -4.98
N ILE A 5 18.40 3.16 -5.73
CA ILE A 5 19.26 3.51 -6.85
C ILE A 5 19.99 4.81 -6.51
N LEU A 6 21.32 4.79 -6.55
CA LEU A 6 22.17 5.94 -6.18
C LEU A 6 21.81 6.54 -4.80
N GLY A 7 21.50 5.69 -3.83
CA GLY A 7 21.14 6.12 -2.48
C GLY A 7 19.69 6.61 -2.30
N VAL A 8 18.94 6.77 -3.39
CA VAL A 8 17.53 7.21 -3.36
C VAL A 8 16.59 6.02 -3.45
N ALA A 9 15.66 5.92 -2.51
CA ALA A 9 14.54 4.99 -2.56
C ALA A 9 13.27 5.71 -2.08
N PHE A 10 12.21 5.63 -2.84
CA PHE A 10 10.89 6.11 -2.42
C PHE A 10 9.89 4.98 -2.54
N ASN A 11 9.49 4.47 -1.38
CA ASN A 11 8.49 3.41 -1.25
C ASN A 11 7.28 3.97 -0.50
N PRO A 12 6.25 4.47 -1.20
CA PRO A 12 5.06 5.01 -0.54
C PRO A 12 4.30 3.95 0.26
N VAL A 13 4.39 2.69 -0.16
CA VAL A 13 3.82 1.54 0.54
C VAL A 13 4.79 0.37 0.47
N SER A 14 5.06 -0.26 1.63
CA SER A 14 5.74 -1.55 1.74
C SER A 14 4.80 -2.53 2.43
N VAL A 15 4.73 -3.76 1.92
CA VAL A 15 3.90 -4.82 2.52
C VAL A 15 4.80 -5.94 3.00
N TYR A 16 4.64 -6.30 4.28
CA TYR A 16 5.34 -7.39 4.90
C TYR A 16 4.35 -8.52 5.20
N VAL A 17 4.72 -9.72 4.83
CA VAL A 17 3.97 -10.95 5.11
C VAL A 17 4.78 -11.78 6.07
N LEU A 18 4.29 -11.93 7.29
CA LEU A 18 4.91 -12.76 8.32
C LEU A 18 4.26 -14.13 8.30
N ARG A 19 5.09 -15.17 8.18
CA ARG A 19 4.68 -16.57 8.11
C ARG A 19 5.18 -17.34 9.32
N ASP A 20 4.43 -18.37 9.68
CA ASP A 20 4.92 -19.35 10.67
C ASP A 20 5.88 -20.36 10.03
N SER A 21 6.38 -21.29 10.85
CA SER A 21 7.27 -22.36 10.41
C SER A 21 6.67 -23.35 9.42
N ALA A 22 5.34 -23.40 9.35
CA ALA A 22 4.60 -24.20 8.36
C ALA A 22 4.32 -23.45 7.06
N GLY A 23 4.77 -22.18 6.95
CA GLY A 23 4.57 -21.33 5.77
C GLY A 23 3.22 -20.64 5.70
N ALA A 24 2.38 -20.75 6.74
CA ALA A 24 1.08 -20.09 6.77
C ALA A 24 1.22 -18.60 7.12
N ASP A 25 0.49 -17.76 6.38
CA ASP A 25 0.44 -16.33 6.62
C ASP A 25 -0.22 -16.04 7.98
N ARG A 26 0.44 -15.28 8.86
CA ARG A 26 0.00 -14.97 10.22
C ARG A 26 -0.27 -13.50 10.46
N VAL A 27 0.54 -12.64 9.89
CA VAL A 27 0.38 -11.20 10.05
C VAL A 27 0.70 -10.51 8.73
N TYR A 28 -0.12 -9.53 8.39
CA TYR A 28 0.18 -8.58 7.32
C TYR A 28 0.44 -7.22 7.92
N ILE A 29 1.52 -6.57 7.46
CA ILE A 29 1.87 -5.20 7.85
C ILE A 29 1.96 -4.36 6.58
N TYR A 30 1.18 -3.29 6.55
CA TYR A 30 1.21 -2.29 5.48
C TYR A 30 1.86 -1.03 6.02
N GLU A 31 3.13 -0.85 5.72
CA GLU A 31 3.88 0.35 6.07
C GLU A 31 3.66 1.41 5.00
N VAL A 32 3.16 2.55 5.41
CA VAL A 32 2.88 3.69 4.54
C VAL A 32 3.82 4.83 4.88
N ARG A 33 4.40 5.47 3.87
CA ARG A 33 5.29 6.62 4.00
C ARG A 33 4.77 7.79 3.18
N ASN A 34 4.94 8.99 3.71
CA ASN A 34 4.67 10.22 2.99
C ASN A 34 5.98 10.86 2.47
N THR A 35 5.83 11.94 1.71
CA THR A 35 6.98 12.70 1.19
C THR A 35 7.64 13.59 2.25
N PHE A 36 7.04 13.73 3.43
CA PHE A 36 7.55 14.53 4.55
C PHE A 36 8.50 13.76 5.47
N GLY A 37 8.70 12.46 5.22
CA GLY A 37 9.55 11.59 6.02
C GLY A 37 8.82 10.83 7.14
N ASP A 38 7.51 11.02 7.29
CA ASP A 38 6.74 10.25 8.28
C ASP A 38 6.43 8.85 7.79
N MET A 39 6.16 7.97 8.74
CA MET A 39 5.81 6.58 8.52
C MET A 39 4.73 6.11 9.49
N HIS A 40 3.82 5.28 9.00
CA HIS A 40 2.84 4.59 9.82
C HIS A 40 2.59 3.17 9.31
N SER A 41 2.42 2.22 10.21
CA SER A 41 2.17 0.80 9.89
C SER A 41 0.78 0.36 10.33
N TYR A 42 0.00 -0.17 9.39
CA TYR A 42 -1.26 -0.87 9.68
C TYR A 42 -0.97 -2.36 9.77
N ALA A 43 -1.13 -2.94 10.95
CA ALA A 43 -0.85 -4.35 11.20
C ALA A 43 -2.11 -5.13 11.55
N GLY A 44 -2.32 -6.30 10.94
CA GLY A 44 -3.47 -7.15 11.20
C GLY A 44 -3.16 -8.63 11.11
N ILE A 45 -3.94 -9.44 11.84
CA ILE A 45 -3.81 -10.89 11.84
C ILE A 45 -4.36 -11.43 10.53
N ALA A 46 -3.55 -12.23 9.84
CA ALA A 46 -3.95 -12.95 8.64
C ALA A 46 -4.66 -14.26 9.00
N ASP A 47 -5.65 -14.62 8.20
CA ASP A 47 -6.38 -15.88 8.26
C ASP A 47 -6.37 -16.52 6.87
N GLY A 48 -5.17 -16.95 6.46
CA GLY A 48 -4.91 -17.47 5.11
C GLY A 48 -4.59 -16.40 4.07
N THR A 49 -4.46 -16.84 2.82
CA THR A 49 -3.94 -16.04 1.70
C THR A 49 -4.90 -14.97 1.16
N ASP A 50 -6.18 -15.03 1.52
CA ASP A 50 -7.24 -14.11 1.05
C ASP A 50 -7.73 -13.15 2.13
N THR A 51 -6.90 -12.90 3.13
CA THR A 51 -7.25 -12.00 4.24
C THR A 51 -7.45 -10.57 3.75
N VAL A 52 -8.60 -10.00 4.09
CA VAL A 52 -8.90 -8.57 3.92
C VAL A 52 -8.79 -7.88 5.27
N LEU A 53 -7.91 -6.89 5.34
CA LEU A 53 -7.77 -6.04 6.51
C LEU A 53 -8.48 -4.71 6.29
N GLU A 54 -9.13 -4.22 7.33
CA GLU A 54 -9.77 -2.90 7.37
C GLU A 54 -9.14 -2.06 8.47
N ALA A 55 -8.81 -0.81 8.15
CA ALA A 55 -8.17 0.11 9.07
C ALA A 55 -8.68 1.53 8.87
N THR A 56 -8.95 2.24 9.97
CA THR A 56 -9.25 3.67 9.91
C THR A 56 -8.04 4.43 9.40
N LYS A 57 -8.26 5.34 8.47
CA LYS A 57 -7.21 6.21 7.94
C LYS A 57 -6.82 7.25 8.98
N ILE A 58 -5.66 7.08 9.60
CA ILE A 58 -5.12 7.99 10.61
C ILE A 58 -3.79 8.62 10.19
N PHE A 59 -3.26 8.26 9.02
CA PHE A 59 -1.98 8.75 8.53
C PHE A 59 -2.15 9.69 7.33
N HIS A 60 -1.48 10.84 7.38
CA HIS A 60 -1.51 11.85 6.34
C HIS A 60 -0.55 11.49 5.19
N VAL A 61 -1.11 11.00 4.08
CA VAL A 61 -0.34 10.57 2.90
C VAL A 61 -0.23 11.66 1.85
N SER A 62 -1.27 12.49 1.74
CA SER A 62 -1.37 13.51 0.71
C SER A 62 -2.26 14.66 1.19
N PRO A 63 -1.92 15.89 0.88
CA PRO A 63 -2.73 17.05 1.27
C PRO A 63 -4.07 17.15 0.51
N PHE A 64 -4.30 16.31 -0.50
CA PHE A 64 -5.53 16.33 -1.30
C PHE A 64 -6.57 15.29 -0.85
N PHE A 65 -6.30 14.55 0.21
CA PHE A 65 -7.24 13.59 0.80
C PHE A 65 -7.49 13.91 2.26
N PRO A 66 -8.76 13.89 2.71
CA PRO A 66 -9.08 14.10 4.12
C PRO A 66 -8.48 13.00 5.01
N MET A 67 -8.38 13.28 6.31
CA MET A 67 -7.95 12.30 7.32
C MET A 67 -9.05 11.31 7.71
N ALA A 68 -10.29 11.55 7.25
CA ALA A 68 -11.41 10.65 7.47
C ALA A 68 -11.38 9.43 6.53
N GLY A 69 -12.13 8.39 6.89
CA GLY A 69 -12.36 7.22 6.05
C GLY A 69 -11.56 5.98 6.44
N GLU A 70 -11.65 4.96 5.61
CA GLU A 70 -11.14 3.63 5.89
C GLU A 70 -10.35 3.08 4.71
N TYR A 71 -9.33 2.30 5.04
CA TYR A 71 -8.59 1.48 4.09
C TYR A 71 -9.09 0.03 4.14
N ARG A 72 -9.34 -0.55 2.96
CA ARG A 72 -9.40 -1.99 2.76
C ARG A 72 -8.14 -2.45 2.06
N LEU A 73 -7.44 -3.36 2.70
CA LEU A 73 -6.11 -3.83 2.33
C LEU A 73 -6.16 -5.32 2.10
N ARG A 74 -5.75 -5.77 0.91
CA ARG A 74 -5.67 -7.19 0.57
C ARG A 74 -4.33 -7.46 -0.11
N ILE A 75 -3.68 -8.54 0.30
CA ILE A 75 -2.54 -9.10 -0.42
C ILE A 75 -2.84 -10.54 -0.78
N SER A 76 -2.52 -10.91 -2.02
CA SER A 76 -2.44 -12.28 -2.48
C SER A 76 -1.01 -12.54 -2.91
N ALA A 77 -0.30 -13.32 -2.12
CA ALA A 77 1.11 -13.64 -2.30
C ALA A 77 1.36 -15.08 -1.87
N ASP A 78 0.61 -16.01 -2.50
CA ASP A 78 0.75 -17.44 -2.25
C ASP A 78 2.22 -17.87 -2.44
N ALA A 79 2.72 -18.67 -1.50
CA ALA A 79 4.08 -19.22 -1.54
C ALA A 79 4.32 -20.11 -2.78
N HIS A 80 3.26 -20.75 -3.28
CA HIS A 80 3.29 -21.66 -4.43
C HIS A 80 2.99 -20.97 -5.77
N SER A 81 2.66 -19.68 -5.75
CA SER A 81 2.38 -18.88 -6.93
C SER A 81 3.46 -17.83 -7.14
N ASP A 82 3.92 -17.69 -8.37
CA ASP A 82 4.84 -16.60 -8.75
C ASP A 82 4.12 -15.23 -8.81
N ARG A 83 2.80 -15.21 -8.67
CA ARG A 83 2.02 -13.99 -8.76
C ARG A 83 1.87 -13.32 -7.41
N VAL A 84 2.07 -12.01 -7.39
CA VAL A 84 1.82 -11.16 -6.22
C VAL A 84 0.82 -10.07 -6.63
N GLN A 85 -0.21 -9.89 -5.84
CA GLN A 85 -1.17 -8.81 -6.00
C GLN A 85 -1.42 -8.12 -4.67
N VAL A 86 -1.32 -6.80 -4.66
CA VAL A 86 -1.70 -5.95 -3.53
C VAL A 86 -2.83 -5.05 -3.99
N LEU A 87 -3.91 -5.00 -3.25
CA LEU A 87 -5.05 -4.11 -3.46
C LEU A 87 -5.23 -3.23 -2.23
N MET A 88 -5.28 -1.93 -2.44
CA MET A 88 -5.64 -0.94 -1.43
C MET A 88 -6.83 -0.15 -1.95
N ARG A 89 -7.92 -0.13 -1.19
CA ARG A 89 -9.09 0.72 -1.45
C ARG A 89 -9.27 1.68 -0.29
N TYR A 90 -9.39 2.95 -0.60
CA TYR A 90 -9.70 4.01 0.34
C TYR A 90 -11.12 4.49 0.11
N THR A 91 -11.93 4.51 1.17
CA THR A 91 -13.33 4.92 1.16
C THR A 91 -13.58 6.00 2.20
N VAL A 92 -14.43 6.95 1.87
CA VAL A 92 -14.99 7.94 2.80
C VAL A 92 -16.50 7.86 2.68
N ASP A 93 -17.20 7.72 3.79
CA ASP A 93 -18.66 7.59 3.85
C ASP A 93 -19.22 6.52 2.89
N GLY A 94 -18.50 5.39 2.77
CA GLY A 94 -18.87 4.29 1.88
C GLY A 94 -18.55 4.51 0.40
N VAL A 95 -18.10 5.69 0.01
CA VAL A 95 -17.72 6.02 -1.37
C VAL A 95 -16.24 5.76 -1.59
N ALA A 96 -15.90 5.03 -2.66
CA ALA A 96 -14.52 4.76 -3.01
C ALA A 96 -13.86 5.99 -3.63
N ASN A 97 -12.88 6.56 -2.92
CA ASN A 97 -12.12 7.74 -3.37
C ASN A 97 -10.83 7.36 -4.08
N LEU A 98 -10.23 6.22 -3.72
CA LEU A 98 -9.01 5.73 -4.34
C LEU A 98 -9.01 4.21 -4.36
N THR A 99 -8.59 3.63 -5.47
CA THR A 99 -8.24 2.22 -5.57
C THR A 99 -6.86 2.10 -6.20
N ALA A 100 -5.92 1.52 -5.46
CA ALA A 100 -4.58 1.24 -5.94
C ALA A 100 -4.37 -0.26 -6.03
N THR A 101 -3.81 -0.72 -7.15
CA THR A 101 -3.50 -2.14 -7.37
C THR A 101 -2.05 -2.27 -7.84
N LEU A 102 -1.29 -3.12 -7.16
CA LEU A 102 0.01 -3.58 -7.60
C LEU A 102 -0.11 -5.05 -8.01
N ARG A 103 0.37 -5.38 -9.20
CA ARG A 103 0.48 -6.77 -9.69
C ARG A 103 1.90 -7.02 -10.18
N GLY A 104 2.41 -8.21 -9.87
CA GLY A 104 3.73 -8.59 -10.31
C GLY A 104 3.90 -10.11 -10.30
N THR A 105 4.97 -10.56 -10.93
CA THR A 105 5.46 -11.94 -10.87
C THR A 105 6.79 -11.96 -10.15
N ARG A 106 7.06 -13.06 -9.43
CA ARG A 106 8.36 -13.30 -8.82
C ARG A 106 9.34 -13.73 -9.89
N GLU A 107 10.51 -13.15 -9.87
CA GLU A 107 11.62 -13.54 -10.70
C GLU A 107 12.86 -13.78 -9.84
N SER A 108 13.76 -14.67 -10.28
CA SER A 108 15.03 -14.86 -9.62
C SER A 108 15.83 -13.56 -9.61
N LEU A 109 16.35 -13.18 -8.44
CA LEU A 109 17.12 -11.95 -8.28
C LEU A 109 18.54 -12.16 -8.82
N THR A 110 18.79 -11.68 -10.02
CA THR A 110 20.10 -11.65 -10.67
C THR A 110 20.41 -10.22 -11.13
N ASN A 111 21.69 -9.89 -11.33
CA ASN A 111 22.05 -8.57 -11.86
C ASN A 111 21.36 -8.29 -13.21
N LEU A 112 21.23 -9.31 -14.06
CA LEU A 112 20.57 -9.18 -15.35
C LEU A 112 19.07 -8.95 -15.22
N SER A 113 18.37 -9.67 -14.33
CA SER A 113 16.93 -9.47 -14.11
C SER A 113 16.64 -8.08 -13.55
N VAL A 114 17.48 -7.57 -12.65
CA VAL A 114 17.37 -6.21 -12.12
C VAL A 114 17.54 -5.16 -13.22
N VAL A 115 18.60 -5.25 -14.02
CA VAL A 115 18.86 -4.32 -15.12
C VAL A 115 17.72 -4.37 -16.14
N ARG A 116 17.27 -5.58 -16.53
CA ARG A 116 16.15 -5.75 -17.46
C ARG A 116 14.86 -5.12 -16.93
N SER A 117 14.54 -5.33 -15.65
CA SER A 117 13.36 -4.76 -15.03
C SER A 117 13.42 -3.24 -14.98
N LEU A 118 14.57 -2.65 -14.64
CA LEU A 118 14.77 -1.19 -14.63
C LEU A 118 14.59 -0.58 -16.03
N LEU A 119 15.12 -1.23 -17.06
CA LEU A 119 14.99 -0.78 -18.45
C LEU A 119 13.54 -0.92 -18.95
N ALA A 120 12.91 -2.08 -18.71
CA ALA A 120 11.56 -2.38 -19.17
C ALA A 120 10.51 -1.44 -18.52
N THR A 121 10.67 -1.14 -17.26
CA THR A 121 9.73 -0.26 -16.53
C THR A 121 10.04 1.22 -16.70
N ARG A 122 11.16 1.58 -17.35
CA ARG A 122 11.66 2.96 -17.47
C ARG A 122 11.68 3.69 -16.12
N GLN A 123 11.99 2.95 -15.06
CA GLN A 123 12.03 3.45 -13.69
C GLN A 123 13.36 4.15 -13.43
N TRP A 124 13.43 5.44 -13.75
CA TRP A 124 14.51 6.30 -13.31
C TRP A 124 14.34 6.64 -11.83
N PRO A 125 15.41 6.70 -11.03
CA PRO A 125 15.32 6.85 -9.57
C PRO A 125 14.48 8.04 -9.12
N LEU A 126 14.49 9.14 -9.85
CA LEU A 126 13.75 10.37 -9.49
C LEU A 126 12.35 10.48 -10.13
N ARG A 127 12.02 9.62 -11.08
CA ARG A 127 10.74 9.70 -11.81
C ARG A 127 9.50 9.67 -10.89
N PRO A 128 9.40 8.79 -9.87
CA PRO A 128 8.27 8.80 -8.96
C PRO A 128 8.14 10.12 -8.19
N LEU A 129 9.26 10.68 -7.71
CA LEU A 129 9.27 11.95 -7.00
C LEU A 129 8.83 13.10 -7.90
N VAL A 130 9.39 13.20 -9.10
CA VAL A 130 9.00 14.23 -10.07
C VAL A 130 7.51 14.10 -10.41
N SER A 131 7.03 12.89 -10.69
CA SER A 131 5.62 12.65 -11.02
C SER A 131 4.67 13.06 -9.90
N ILE A 132 5.02 12.78 -8.64
CA ILE A 132 4.24 13.19 -7.47
C ILE A 132 4.13 14.72 -7.39
N HIS A 133 5.22 15.44 -7.59
CA HIS A 133 5.20 16.90 -7.52
C HIS A 133 4.45 17.54 -8.69
N VAL A 134 4.61 16.99 -9.90
CA VAL A 134 3.84 17.43 -11.07
C VAL A 134 2.34 17.22 -10.86
N GLU A 135 1.95 16.05 -10.34
CA GLU A 135 0.53 15.77 -10.08
C GLU A 135 -0.02 16.64 -8.94
N ALA A 136 0.76 16.86 -7.89
CA ALA A 136 0.40 17.79 -6.81
C ALA A 136 0.16 19.21 -7.34
N ALA A 137 1.04 19.71 -8.21
CA ALA A 137 0.87 21.01 -8.86
C ALA A 137 -0.40 21.07 -9.73
N ARG A 138 -0.70 20.01 -10.47
CA ARG A 138 -1.94 19.91 -11.27
C ARG A 138 -3.20 19.95 -10.40
N LEU A 139 -3.21 19.21 -9.29
CA LEU A 139 -4.33 19.19 -8.36
C LEU A 139 -4.52 20.57 -7.69
N TRP A 140 -3.42 21.22 -7.33
CA TRP A 140 -3.45 22.57 -6.78
C TRP A 140 -4.03 23.59 -7.79
N LEU A 141 -3.59 23.55 -9.05
CA LEU A 141 -4.12 24.41 -10.11
C LEU A 141 -5.61 24.16 -10.37
N LYS A 142 -6.09 22.93 -10.18
CA LYS A 142 -7.51 22.58 -10.27
C LYS A 142 -8.31 22.98 -9.03
N LYS A 143 -7.68 23.65 -8.05
CA LYS A 143 -8.32 24.10 -6.78
C LYS A 143 -8.94 22.94 -6.00
N VAL A 144 -8.34 21.75 -6.04
CA VAL A 144 -8.75 20.63 -5.20
C VAL A 144 -8.54 21.02 -3.74
N PRO A 145 -9.47 20.71 -2.80
CA PRO A 145 -9.34 21.02 -1.40
C PRO A 145 -7.98 20.58 -0.83
N PHE A 146 -7.36 21.45 -0.06
CA PHE A 146 -6.06 21.22 0.56
C PHE A 146 -6.23 21.04 2.07
N TYR A 147 -5.73 19.93 2.59
CA TYR A 147 -5.77 19.59 4.00
C TYR A 147 -4.37 19.77 4.61
N SER A 148 -4.31 20.54 5.69
CA SER A 148 -3.05 20.72 6.42
C SER A 148 -2.57 19.40 7.04
N ARG A 149 -1.25 19.26 7.14
CA ARG A 149 -0.62 18.09 7.78
C ARG A 149 -0.85 18.15 9.29
N PRO A 150 -1.52 17.17 9.91
CA PRO A 150 -1.61 17.04 11.36
C PRO A 150 -0.28 16.51 11.93
N GLU A 151 -0.18 16.46 13.25
CA GLU A 151 0.90 15.72 13.90
C GLU A 151 0.88 14.24 13.48
N PRO A 152 2.05 13.63 13.25
CA PRO A 152 2.12 12.21 12.92
C PRO A 152 1.48 11.36 14.03
N PRO A 153 0.67 10.35 13.67
CA PRO A 153 0.12 9.42 14.65
C PRO A 153 1.23 8.51 15.23
N GLN A 154 0.86 7.65 16.16
CA GLN A 154 1.76 6.60 16.65
C GLN A 154 2.30 5.77 15.47
N PRO A 155 3.49 5.14 15.61
CA PRO A 155 4.16 4.44 14.50
C PRO A 155 3.35 3.30 13.89
N TRP A 156 2.40 2.73 14.61
CA TRP A 156 1.55 1.65 14.12
C TRP A 156 0.14 1.67 14.70
N SER A 157 -0.79 1.04 14.00
CA SER A 157 -2.15 0.78 14.45
C SER A 157 -2.64 -0.59 14.02
N ARG A 158 -3.62 -1.12 14.76
CA ARG A 158 -4.21 -2.41 14.46
C ARG A 158 -5.24 -2.29 13.34
N ALA A 159 -5.10 -3.12 12.33
CA ALA A 159 -6.11 -3.36 11.31
C ALA A 159 -6.97 -4.57 11.68
N ARG A 160 -8.27 -4.48 11.41
CA ARG A 160 -9.24 -5.53 11.69
C ARG A 160 -9.36 -6.48 10.51
N ASN A 161 -9.34 -7.79 10.77
CA ASN A 161 -9.63 -8.79 9.75
C ASN A 161 -11.14 -8.87 9.52
N VAL A 162 -11.57 -8.64 8.29
CA VAL A 162 -12.98 -8.63 7.87
C VAL A 162 -13.30 -9.72 6.84
N SER A 163 -12.38 -10.63 6.57
CA SER A 163 -12.54 -11.70 5.57
C SER A 163 -13.76 -12.58 5.83
N ARG A 164 -14.04 -12.85 7.11
CA ARG A 164 -15.16 -13.75 7.51
C ARG A 164 -16.52 -13.08 7.50
N GLN A 165 -16.60 -11.75 7.44
CA GLN A 165 -17.89 -11.05 7.46
C GLN A 165 -18.62 -11.03 6.11
N SER A 166 -17.92 -11.33 5.02
CA SER A 166 -18.49 -11.34 3.66
C SER A 166 -19.31 -12.59 3.33
N THR A 167 -19.27 -13.64 4.17
CA THR A 167 -19.91 -14.94 3.90
C THR A 167 -21.32 -15.07 4.52
N THR A 168 -21.77 -14.09 5.31
CA THR A 168 -23.05 -14.23 6.05
C THR A 168 -24.21 -13.41 5.45
N VAL A 169 -24.02 -12.76 4.30
CA VAL A 169 -25.09 -12.02 3.61
C VAL A 169 -25.38 -12.72 2.28
N GLY A 170 -26.23 -13.74 2.33
CA GLY A 170 -26.72 -14.36 1.11
C GLY A 170 -27.32 -15.72 1.25
N VAL A 171 -28.27 -15.93 2.19
CA VAL A 171 -29.35 -16.91 2.05
C VAL A 171 -30.53 -16.41 2.86
N LYS A 172 -31.45 -15.78 2.22
CA LYS A 172 -32.88 -15.80 2.50
C LYS A 172 -33.64 -15.61 1.20
#